data_1ac33bb9b757174ec43b27a4123a44fa
#
_entry.id   1ac33bb9b757174ec43b27a4123a44fa
#
_cell.length_a   1.000
_cell.length_b   1.000
_cell.length_c   1.000
_cell.angle_alpha   90.00
_cell.angle_beta   90.00
_cell.angle_gamma   90.00
#
_symmetry.space_group_name_H-M   'P 1'
#
loop_
_entity.id
_entity.type
_entity.pdbx_description
1 polymer ?
#
loop_
_entity_poly.entity_id
_entity_poly.type
_entity_poly.pdbx_seq_one_letter_code
_entity_poly.pdbx_strand_id
1 'polypeptide(L)'
;MGVLGKRGGARSARNNDQHRQLLDATLALLAEGAAYAELTVQLIAERAGVSRPTFYAHFDDRRELLLELMDSALAPAVADLAGQGPTSGTALGPTRIRPTIALAMSIFRDHAPLFRALIEASTYDDTVRDWLGSLAAQFIDAAATTIRAQQAAGNALPLDPKAAATTLVWMTIDAAYRQVRNPPDLSDELVVDTLTTVAIRTVYGDQPNQHASAPAPPNRGRPRRR
;
A
#
# COMPACT_ATOMS: atom_id res chain seq x y z
N MET A 1 29.31 41.55 15.80
CA MET A 1 28.32 41.09 14.81
C MET A 1 28.31 39.57 14.84
N GLY A 2 27.27 38.90 15.34
CA GLY A 2 27.27 37.43 15.40
C GLY A 2 26.29 36.80 16.40
N VAL A 3 25.06 37.32 16.60
CA VAL A 3 24.08 36.73 17.55
C VAL A 3 22.72 36.39 16.89
N LEU A 4 22.47 36.80 15.67
CA LEU A 4 21.18 36.64 15.00
C LEU A 4 20.96 35.25 14.32
N GLY A 5 21.99 34.47 14.06
CA GLY A 5 21.89 33.19 13.36
C GLY A 5 21.45 31.98 14.24
N LYS A 6 21.74 32.01 15.56
CA LYS A 6 21.47 30.86 16.46
C LYS A 6 20.00 30.74 16.93
N ARG A 7 19.24 31.85 16.96
CA ARG A 7 17.84 31.83 17.42
C ARG A 7 16.85 31.25 16.37
N GLY A 8 17.13 31.41 15.08
CA GLY A 8 16.31 30.87 14.00
C GLY A 8 16.36 29.38 13.93
N GLY A 9 17.56 28.78 14.02
CA GLY A 9 17.75 27.32 13.98
C GLY A 9 17.13 26.57 15.16
N ALA A 10 17.25 27.14 16.37
CA ALA A 10 16.64 26.51 17.57
C ALA A 10 15.10 26.56 17.56
N ARG A 11 14.52 27.61 16.96
CA ARG A 11 13.06 27.72 16.81
C ARG A 11 12.52 26.77 15.76
N SER A 12 13.22 26.63 14.64
CA SER A 12 12.87 25.65 13.58
C SER A 12 13.01 24.22 14.08
N ALA A 13 14.07 23.89 14.81
CA ALA A 13 14.26 22.55 15.39
C ALA A 13 13.13 22.21 16.38
N ARG A 14 12.77 23.12 17.28
CA ARG A 14 11.66 22.91 18.23
C ARG A 14 10.33 22.75 17.51
N ASN A 15 10.09 23.51 16.45
CA ASN A 15 8.86 23.38 15.64
C ASN A 15 8.77 21.98 15.01
N ASN A 16 9.86 21.49 14.42
CA ASN A 16 9.91 20.14 13.85
C ASN A 16 9.75 19.03 14.91
N ASP A 17 10.29 19.25 16.13
CA ASP A 17 10.11 18.30 17.22
C ASP A 17 8.66 18.22 17.69
N GLN A 18 7.97 19.37 17.81
CA GLN A 18 6.56 19.39 18.20
C GLN A 18 5.65 18.78 17.13
N HIS A 19 5.93 19.02 15.87
CA HIS A 19 5.23 18.39 14.75
C HIS A 19 5.34 16.86 14.83
N ARG A 20 6.57 16.33 15.00
CA ARG A 20 6.80 14.89 15.15
C ARG A 20 6.10 14.32 16.39
N GLN A 21 6.15 15.02 17.53
CA GLN A 21 5.47 14.61 18.76
C GLN A 21 3.96 14.42 18.56
N LEU A 22 3.32 15.30 17.77
CA LEU A 22 1.89 15.17 17.44
C LEU A 22 1.60 13.94 16.58
N LEU A 23 2.43 13.67 15.57
CA LEU A 23 2.32 12.47 14.73
C LEU A 23 2.52 11.20 15.57
N ASP A 24 3.58 11.13 16.36
CA ASP A 24 3.91 9.98 17.21
C ASP A 24 2.82 9.71 18.26
N ALA A 25 2.29 10.78 18.90
CA ALA A 25 1.20 10.68 19.87
C ALA A 25 -0.07 10.10 19.24
N THR A 26 -0.39 10.53 18.02
CA THR A 26 -1.56 10.02 17.29
C THR A 26 -1.39 8.54 16.93
N LEU A 27 -0.22 8.15 16.41
CA LEU A 27 0.09 6.74 16.14
C LEU A 27 -0.01 5.88 17.39
N ALA A 28 0.50 6.36 18.53
CA ALA A 28 0.42 5.65 19.80
C ALA A 28 -1.03 5.44 20.25
N LEU A 29 -1.87 6.47 20.18
CA LEU A 29 -3.29 6.36 20.53
C LEU A 29 -4.03 5.36 19.64
N LEU A 30 -3.78 5.40 18.33
CA LEU A 30 -4.36 4.43 17.39
C LEU A 30 -3.86 2.99 17.64
N ALA A 31 -2.59 2.82 17.98
CA ALA A 31 -2.00 1.52 18.31
C ALA A 31 -2.56 0.94 19.62
N GLU A 32 -2.94 1.79 20.58
CA GLU A 32 -3.62 1.44 21.83
C GLU A 32 -5.10 1.08 21.62
N GLY A 33 -5.62 1.25 20.39
CA GLY A 33 -6.97 0.86 20.02
C GLY A 33 -8.01 1.97 20.05
N ALA A 34 -7.60 3.24 20.21
CA ALA A 34 -8.52 4.36 20.12
C ALA A 34 -9.17 4.40 18.73
N ALA A 35 -10.51 4.57 18.69
CA ALA A 35 -11.22 4.83 17.43
C ALA A 35 -10.90 6.24 16.94
N TYR A 36 -10.83 6.44 15.62
CA TYR A 36 -10.52 7.76 15.07
C TYR A 36 -11.58 8.81 15.47
N ALA A 37 -12.84 8.43 15.60
CA ALA A 37 -13.91 9.31 16.07
C ALA A 37 -13.65 9.87 17.47
N GLU A 38 -12.95 9.14 18.33
CA GLU A 38 -12.62 9.51 19.71
C GLU A 38 -11.36 10.38 19.82
N LEU A 39 -10.53 10.43 18.76
CA LEU A 39 -9.32 11.24 18.73
C LEU A 39 -9.67 12.74 18.63
N THR A 40 -9.79 13.40 19.77
CA THR A 40 -9.95 14.86 19.81
C THR A 40 -8.58 15.55 19.73
N VAL A 41 -8.57 16.81 19.23
CA VAL A 41 -7.36 17.66 19.26
C VAL A 41 -6.81 17.80 20.67
N GLN A 42 -7.69 17.84 21.66
CA GLN A 42 -7.28 17.92 23.07
C GLN A 42 -6.52 16.68 23.50
N LEU A 43 -7.06 15.49 23.21
CA LEU A 43 -6.44 14.22 23.58
C LEU A 43 -5.07 14.05 22.91
N ILE A 44 -4.97 14.38 21.60
CA ILE A 44 -3.72 14.32 20.86
C ILE A 44 -2.68 15.28 21.45
N ALA A 45 -3.06 16.54 21.70
CA ALA A 45 -2.17 17.55 22.26
C ALA A 45 -1.68 17.17 23.68
N GLU A 46 -2.58 16.68 24.54
CA GLU A 46 -2.23 16.18 25.88
C GLU A 46 -1.24 15.02 25.79
N ARG A 47 -1.48 14.05 24.92
CA ARG A 47 -0.59 12.91 24.72
C ARG A 47 0.77 13.32 24.18
N ALA A 48 0.82 14.32 23.29
CA ALA A 48 2.05 14.87 22.72
C ALA A 48 2.81 15.80 23.70
N GLY A 49 2.21 16.15 24.84
CA GLY A 49 2.80 17.10 25.80
C GLY A 49 2.85 18.54 25.27
N VAL A 50 1.95 18.91 24.36
CA VAL A 50 1.87 20.25 23.78
C VAL A 50 0.51 20.91 24.08
N SER A 51 0.41 22.22 23.83
CA SER A 51 -0.86 22.93 23.98
C SER A 51 -1.74 22.79 22.72
N ARG A 52 -3.08 22.97 22.87
CA ARG A 52 -3.98 23.04 21.70
C ARG A 52 -3.60 24.15 20.70
N PRO A 53 -3.21 25.37 21.11
CA PRO A 53 -2.67 26.35 20.16
C PRO A 53 -1.44 25.86 19.41
N THR A 54 -0.59 25.06 20.05
CA THR A 54 0.57 24.43 19.37
C THR A 54 0.12 23.44 18.33
N PHE A 55 -0.91 22.62 18.61
CA PHE A 55 -1.50 21.74 17.60
C PHE A 55 -1.94 22.52 16.35
N TYR A 56 -2.73 23.58 16.55
CA TYR A 56 -3.23 24.41 15.44
C TYR A 56 -2.16 25.25 14.73
N ALA A 57 -0.95 25.33 15.29
CA ALA A 57 0.20 25.91 14.59
C ALA A 57 0.84 24.93 13.59
N HIS A 58 0.48 23.63 13.64
CA HIS A 58 1.02 22.58 12.80
C HIS A 58 -0.01 21.92 11.88
N PHE A 59 -1.26 21.82 12.32
CA PHE A 59 -2.35 21.16 11.63
C PHE A 59 -3.64 21.97 11.77
N ASP A 60 -4.36 22.15 10.68
CA ASP A 60 -5.67 22.80 10.70
C ASP A 60 -6.69 22.00 11.50
N ASP A 61 -6.64 20.67 11.36
CA ASP A 61 -7.47 19.73 12.09
C ASP A 61 -6.81 18.33 12.21
N ARG A 62 -7.50 17.40 12.91
CA ARG A 62 -7.03 16.01 13.08
C ARG A 62 -7.03 15.21 11.78
N ARG A 63 -7.79 15.63 10.77
CA ARG A 63 -7.85 15.00 9.46
C ARG A 63 -6.56 15.23 8.68
N GLU A 64 -6.07 16.48 8.66
CA GLU A 64 -4.80 16.82 8.03
C GLU A 64 -3.66 15.99 8.63
N LEU A 65 -3.63 15.88 9.97
CA LEU A 65 -2.66 15.05 10.66
C LEU A 65 -2.78 13.55 10.25
N LEU A 66 -4.00 13.02 10.14
CA LEU A 66 -4.23 11.63 9.69
C LEU A 66 -3.70 11.42 8.27
N LEU A 67 -4.00 12.34 7.36
CA LEU A 67 -3.56 12.23 5.96
C LEU A 67 -2.04 12.34 5.83
N GLU A 68 -1.38 13.19 6.60
CA GLU A 68 0.08 13.26 6.64
C GLU A 68 0.71 11.96 7.16
N LEU A 69 0.13 11.34 8.19
CA LEU A 69 0.57 10.03 8.66
C LEU A 69 0.44 8.97 7.56
N MET A 70 -0.65 8.99 6.80
CA MET A 70 -0.87 8.07 5.69
C MET A 70 0.13 8.30 4.56
N ASP A 71 0.36 9.56 4.17
CA ASP A 71 1.35 9.89 3.14
C ASP A 71 2.75 9.40 3.55
N SER A 72 3.14 9.61 4.80
CA SER A 72 4.42 9.15 5.33
C SER A 72 4.52 7.60 5.33
N ALA A 73 3.46 6.91 5.75
CA ALA A 73 3.43 5.45 5.80
C ALA A 73 3.50 4.81 4.40
N LEU A 74 2.89 5.45 3.40
CA LEU A 74 2.79 4.93 2.04
C LEU A 74 3.92 5.40 1.11
N ALA A 75 4.66 6.45 1.48
CA ALA A 75 5.72 7.00 0.64
C ALA A 75 6.73 5.96 0.12
N PRO A 76 7.21 4.98 0.92
CA PRO A 76 8.12 3.95 0.43
C PRO A 76 7.48 3.07 -0.65
N ALA A 77 6.21 2.69 -0.48
CA ALA A 77 5.50 1.84 -1.42
C ALA A 77 5.19 2.57 -2.74
N VAL A 78 4.79 3.83 -2.66
CA VAL A 78 4.56 4.69 -3.83
C VAL A 78 5.87 4.90 -4.59
N ALA A 79 6.99 5.12 -3.89
CA ALA A 79 8.30 5.26 -4.49
C ALA A 79 8.77 3.97 -5.19
N ASP A 80 8.54 2.81 -4.57
CA ASP A 80 8.87 1.50 -5.17
C ASP A 80 8.06 1.24 -6.44
N LEU A 81 6.76 1.55 -6.43
CA LEU A 81 5.91 1.46 -7.62
C LEU A 81 6.32 2.45 -8.72
N ALA A 82 6.68 3.69 -8.36
CA ALA A 82 7.16 4.69 -9.31
C ALA A 82 8.52 4.30 -9.93
N GLY A 83 9.42 3.71 -9.13
CA GLY A 83 10.71 3.20 -9.59
C GLY A 83 10.61 1.99 -10.51
N GLN A 84 9.46 1.32 -10.54
CA GLN A 84 9.17 0.16 -11.37
C GLN A 84 8.41 0.51 -12.67
N GLY A 85 8.26 1.80 -12.98
CA GLY A 85 7.55 2.28 -14.16
C GLY A 85 8.07 1.70 -15.49
N PRO A 86 7.33 1.90 -16.61
CA PRO A 86 7.60 1.29 -17.92
C PRO A 86 8.98 1.62 -18.51
N THR A 87 9.73 2.56 -17.92
CA THR A 87 11.08 2.94 -18.32
C THR A 87 12.18 1.96 -17.86
N SER A 88 11.92 1.03 -16.95
CA SER A 88 12.94 0.07 -16.50
C SER A 88 13.06 -1.19 -17.35
N GLY A 89 12.57 -1.19 -18.59
CA GLY A 89 12.84 -2.22 -19.61
C GLY A 89 12.32 -3.64 -19.34
N THR A 90 11.84 -3.90 -18.14
CA THR A 90 11.17 -5.16 -17.75
C THR A 90 9.69 -4.88 -17.62
N ALA A 91 8.94 -5.04 -18.73
CA ALA A 91 7.49 -5.09 -18.65
C ALA A 91 7.10 -6.00 -17.46
N LEU A 92 6.28 -5.45 -16.54
CA LEU A 92 5.84 -6.15 -15.33
C LEU A 92 5.06 -7.42 -15.75
N GLY A 93 5.79 -8.51 -15.98
CA GLY A 93 5.22 -9.82 -16.31
C GLY A 93 4.53 -10.45 -15.11
N PRO A 94 3.93 -11.64 -15.30
CA PRO A 94 3.20 -12.36 -14.23
C PRO A 94 4.02 -12.56 -12.96
N THR A 95 5.35 -12.64 -13.06
CA THR A 95 6.27 -12.82 -11.92
C THR A 95 6.30 -11.68 -10.92
N ARG A 96 5.83 -10.47 -11.30
CA ARG A 96 5.79 -9.30 -10.43
C ARG A 96 4.49 -9.16 -9.64
N ILE A 97 3.42 -9.84 -10.05
CA ILE A 97 2.10 -9.71 -9.42
C ILE A 97 2.16 -10.14 -7.95
N ARG A 98 2.71 -11.33 -7.67
CA ARG A 98 2.81 -11.85 -6.30
C ARG A 98 3.61 -10.92 -5.36
N PRO A 99 4.83 -10.47 -5.71
CA PRO A 99 5.58 -9.51 -4.89
C PRO A 99 4.82 -8.20 -4.63
N THR A 100 4.10 -7.68 -5.62
CA THR A 100 3.31 -6.44 -5.47
C THR A 100 2.15 -6.63 -4.49
N ILE A 101 1.41 -7.74 -4.59
CA ILE A 101 0.32 -8.06 -3.66
C ILE A 101 0.88 -8.31 -2.24
N ALA A 102 1.99 -9.04 -2.12
CA ALA A 102 2.63 -9.30 -0.84
C ALA A 102 3.10 -8.01 -0.16
N LEU A 103 3.66 -7.06 -0.92
CA LEU A 103 4.04 -5.74 -0.43
C LEU A 103 2.80 -4.96 0.07
N ALA A 104 1.71 -4.95 -0.70
CA ALA A 104 0.47 -4.31 -0.26
C ALA A 104 -0.02 -4.91 1.07
N MET A 105 -0.03 -6.24 1.20
CA MET A 105 -0.42 -6.93 2.44
C MET A 105 0.46 -6.55 3.62
N SER A 106 1.80 -6.49 3.43
CA SER A 106 2.71 -6.10 4.52
C SER A 106 2.47 -4.66 4.98
N ILE A 107 2.26 -3.73 4.05
CA ILE A 107 1.99 -2.32 4.38
C ILE A 107 0.70 -2.19 5.21
N PHE A 108 -0.39 -2.87 4.80
CA PHE A 108 -1.62 -2.88 5.59
C PHE A 108 -1.41 -3.46 6.99
N ARG A 109 -0.58 -4.49 7.14
CA ARG A 109 -0.28 -5.10 8.43
C ARG A 109 0.59 -4.21 9.31
N ASP A 110 1.67 -3.67 8.75
CA ASP A 110 2.63 -2.84 9.48
C ASP A 110 1.99 -1.53 9.97
N HIS A 111 0.98 -1.03 9.24
CA HIS A 111 0.24 0.19 9.56
C HIS A 111 -1.24 -0.04 9.89
N ALA A 112 -1.60 -1.23 10.38
CA ALA A 112 -2.99 -1.64 10.62
C ALA A 112 -3.83 -0.64 11.45
N PRO A 113 -3.32 -0.04 12.56
CA PRO A 113 -4.08 0.97 13.30
C PRO A 113 -4.42 2.20 12.46
N LEU A 114 -3.49 2.64 11.62
CA LEU A 114 -3.66 3.80 10.77
C LEU A 114 -4.67 3.54 9.63
N PHE A 115 -4.60 2.36 9.00
CA PHE A 115 -5.59 1.97 7.99
C PHE A 115 -7.00 1.82 8.57
N ARG A 116 -7.13 1.31 9.80
CA ARG A 116 -8.44 1.27 10.48
C ARG A 116 -9.01 2.67 10.68
N ALA A 117 -8.19 3.62 11.14
CA ALA A 117 -8.58 5.02 11.31
C ALA A 117 -8.98 5.69 9.98
N LEU A 118 -8.20 5.45 8.91
CA LEU A 118 -8.48 5.98 7.58
C LEU A 118 -9.83 5.48 7.04
N ILE A 119 -10.06 4.17 7.10
CA ILE A 119 -11.32 3.58 6.61
C ILE A 119 -12.51 4.05 7.46
N GLU A 120 -12.37 4.13 8.79
CA GLU A 120 -13.40 4.70 9.65
C GLU A 120 -13.71 6.14 9.25
N ALA A 121 -12.70 6.99 9.13
CA ALA A 121 -12.87 8.39 8.75
C ALA A 121 -13.52 8.54 7.37
N SER A 122 -13.16 7.71 6.39
CA SER A 122 -13.71 7.77 5.03
C SER A 122 -15.22 7.51 4.96
N THR A 123 -15.81 6.93 6.00
CA THR A 123 -17.27 6.69 6.02
C THR A 123 -18.10 7.95 6.23
N TYR A 124 -17.53 9.00 6.83
CA TYR A 124 -18.23 10.26 7.16
C TYR A 124 -17.46 11.53 6.78
N ASP A 125 -16.22 11.43 6.27
CA ASP A 125 -15.42 12.58 5.81
C ASP A 125 -15.09 12.43 4.33
N ASP A 126 -15.67 13.32 3.53
CA ASP A 126 -15.51 13.28 2.06
C ASP A 126 -14.07 13.55 1.64
N THR A 127 -13.33 14.41 2.35
CA THR A 127 -11.94 14.72 2.04
C THR A 127 -11.05 13.48 2.21
N VAL A 128 -11.28 12.70 3.28
CA VAL A 128 -10.56 11.44 3.51
C VAL A 128 -10.93 10.41 2.45
N ARG A 129 -12.22 10.35 2.07
CA ARG A 129 -12.70 9.45 1.02
C ARG A 129 -12.08 9.78 -0.34
N ASP A 130 -12.01 11.06 -0.69
CA ASP A 130 -11.45 11.55 -1.94
C ASP A 130 -9.93 11.30 -2.00
N TRP A 131 -9.24 11.48 -0.87
CA TRP A 131 -7.83 11.15 -0.74
C TRP A 131 -7.59 9.65 -0.99
N LEU A 132 -8.36 8.77 -0.34
CA LEU A 132 -8.28 7.31 -0.54
C LEU A 132 -8.56 6.93 -2.00
N GLY A 133 -9.59 7.54 -2.61
CA GLY A 133 -9.91 7.36 -4.02
C GLY A 133 -8.78 7.79 -4.95
N SER A 134 -8.15 8.93 -4.66
CA SER A 134 -7.01 9.46 -5.43
C SER A 134 -5.77 8.57 -5.33
N LEU A 135 -5.51 8.03 -4.15
CA LEU A 135 -4.45 7.05 -3.94
C LEU A 135 -4.70 5.77 -4.74
N ALA A 136 -5.92 5.20 -4.63
CA ALA A 136 -6.29 4.01 -5.39
C ALA A 136 -6.17 4.25 -6.91
N ALA A 137 -6.54 5.44 -7.39
CA ALA A 137 -6.44 5.80 -8.80
C ALA A 137 -5.00 5.74 -9.33
N GLN A 138 -3.99 6.11 -8.54
CA GLN A 138 -2.59 6.01 -8.93
C GLN A 138 -2.18 4.54 -9.17
N PHE A 139 -2.56 3.63 -8.29
CA PHE A 139 -2.30 2.19 -8.45
C PHE A 139 -3.05 1.59 -9.64
N ILE A 140 -4.30 2.01 -9.84
CA ILE A 140 -5.13 1.59 -10.97
C ILE A 140 -4.49 2.04 -12.30
N ASP A 141 -4.00 3.27 -12.39
CA ASP A 141 -3.39 3.80 -13.61
C ASP A 141 -2.05 3.10 -13.93
N ALA A 142 -1.25 2.81 -12.91
CA ALA A 142 -0.02 2.03 -13.05
C ALA A 142 -0.32 0.60 -13.54
N ALA A 143 -1.28 -0.08 -12.94
CA ALA A 143 -1.70 -1.43 -13.33
C ALA A 143 -2.29 -1.46 -14.75
N ALA A 144 -3.18 -0.51 -15.09
CA ALA A 144 -3.76 -0.39 -16.42
C ALA A 144 -2.68 -0.15 -17.52
N THR A 145 -1.69 0.66 -17.19
CA THR A 145 -0.55 0.90 -18.10
C THR A 145 0.25 -0.37 -18.33
N THR A 146 0.49 -1.14 -17.27
CA THR A 146 1.16 -2.45 -17.37
C THR A 146 0.36 -3.43 -18.23
N ILE A 147 -0.96 -3.54 -18.00
CA ILE A 147 -1.84 -4.44 -18.77
C ILE A 147 -1.80 -4.05 -20.26
N ARG A 148 -1.91 -2.74 -20.62
CA ARG A 148 -1.80 -2.28 -22.01
C ARG A 148 -0.47 -2.68 -22.65
N ALA A 149 0.64 -2.52 -21.93
CA ALA A 149 1.96 -2.91 -22.43
C ALA A 149 2.04 -4.42 -22.69
N GLN A 150 1.47 -5.25 -21.83
CA GLN A 150 1.43 -6.72 -21.99
C GLN A 150 0.51 -7.12 -23.15
N GLN A 151 -0.61 -6.43 -23.36
CA GLN A 151 -1.47 -6.64 -24.53
C GLN A 151 -0.77 -6.26 -25.84
N ALA A 152 -0.07 -5.15 -25.88
CA ALA A 152 0.72 -4.74 -27.05
C ALA A 152 1.83 -5.73 -27.39
N ALA A 153 2.38 -6.42 -26.40
CA ALA A 153 3.35 -7.49 -26.56
C ALA A 153 2.72 -8.87 -26.89
N GLY A 154 1.38 -8.97 -26.96
CA GLY A 154 0.67 -10.24 -27.21
C GLY A 154 0.65 -11.20 -26.02
N ASN A 155 1.00 -10.74 -24.84
CA ASN A 155 1.14 -11.58 -23.64
C ASN A 155 -0.09 -11.56 -22.73
N ALA A 156 -1.06 -10.67 -22.95
CA ALA A 156 -2.24 -10.52 -22.08
C ALA A 156 -3.54 -10.65 -22.89
N LEU A 157 -4.63 -11.03 -22.20
CA LEU A 157 -5.95 -11.17 -22.81
C LEU A 157 -6.50 -9.82 -23.29
N PRO A 158 -7.35 -9.80 -24.33
CA PRO A 158 -7.96 -8.60 -24.90
C PRO A 158 -9.15 -8.11 -24.03
N LEU A 159 -8.85 -7.71 -22.80
CA LEU A 159 -9.81 -7.13 -21.84
C LEU A 159 -9.59 -5.59 -21.75
N ASP A 160 -10.57 -4.86 -21.21
CA ASP A 160 -10.38 -3.44 -20.93
C ASP A 160 -9.34 -3.26 -19.78
N PRO A 161 -8.20 -2.61 -20.04
CA PRO A 161 -7.12 -2.51 -19.05
C PRO A 161 -7.53 -1.72 -17.80
N LYS A 162 -8.36 -0.68 -17.94
CA LYS A 162 -8.79 0.15 -16.81
C LYS A 162 -9.78 -0.61 -15.93
N ALA A 163 -10.76 -1.29 -16.54
CA ALA A 163 -11.73 -2.11 -15.81
C ALA A 163 -11.05 -3.23 -15.03
N ALA A 164 -10.13 -3.96 -15.68
CA ALA A 164 -9.38 -5.03 -15.02
C ALA A 164 -8.52 -4.49 -13.87
N ALA A 165 -7.77 -3.42 -14.11
CA ALA A 165 -6.95 -2.78 -13.07
C ALA A 165 -7.79 -2.31 -11.90
N THR A 166 -8.93 -1.65 -12.15
CA THR A 166 -9.86 -1.18 -11.10
C THR A 166 -10.31 -2.35 -10.22
N THR A 167 -10.79 -3.43 -10.85
CA THR A 167 -11.28 -4.61 -10.12
C THR A 167 -10.18 -5.24 -9.29
N LEU A 168 -8.99 -5.46 -9.86
CA LEU A 168 -7.87 -6.13 -9.18
C LEU A 168 -7.31 -5.30 -8.02
N VAL A 169 -7.18 -3.99 -8.20
CA VAL A 169 -6.68 -3.08 -7.15
C VAL A 169 -7.66 -3.04 -5.97
N TRP A 170 -8.95 -2.80 -6.21
CA TRP A 170 -9.94 -2.76 -5.13
C TRP A 170 -10.10 -4.11 -4.44
N MET A 171 -10.06 -5.21 -5.18
CA MET A 171 -10.06 -6.56 -4.59
C MET A 171 -8.86 -6.76 -3.63
N THR A 172 -7.68 -6.29 -4.02
CA THR A 172 -6.48 -6.39 -3.18
C THR A 172 -6.59 -5.50 -1.94
N ILE A 173 -7.05 -4.25 -2.09
CA ILE A 173 -7.25 -3.32 -0.97
C ILE A 173 -8.27 -3.87 0.03
N ASP A 174 -9.44 -4.36 -0.44
CA ASP A 174 -10.48 -4.92 0.42
C ASP A 174 -9.98 -6.17 1.16
N ALA A 175 -9.30 -7.08 0.46
CA ALA A 175 -8.74 -8.27 1.08
C ALA A 175 -7.70 -7.92 2.16
N ALA A 176 -6.78 -6.99 1.87
CA ALA A 176 -5.78 -6.53 2.84
C ALA A 176 -6.42 -5.86 4.06
N TYR A 177 -7.43 -5.02 3.84
CA TYR A 177 -8.17 -4.39 4.93
C TYR A 177 -8.88 -5.41 5.84
N ARG A 178 -9.53 -6.42 5.25
CA ARG A 178 -10.20 -7.49 6.02
C ARG A 178 -9.22 -8.26 6.89
N GLN A 179 -8.03 -8.52 6.41
CA GLN A 179 -6.97 -9.21 7.17
C GLN A 179 -6.48 -8.42 8.39
N VAL A 180 -6.57 -7.08 8.38
CA VAL A 180 -6.13 -6.26 9.51
C VAL A 180 -7.27 -5.82 10.45
N ARG A 181 -8.51 -5.92 9.99
CA ARG A 181 -9.69 -5.51 10.78
C ARG A 181 -10.10 -6.56 11.80
N ASN A 182 -10.09 -7.83 11.42
CA ASN A 182 -10.48 -8.97 12.26
C ASN A 182 -9.31 -9.96 12.34
N PRO A 183 -9.19 -10.77 13.40
CA PRO A 183 -8.26 -11.89 13.41
C PRO A 183 -8.52 -12.73 12.14
N PRO A 184 -7.52 -12.93 11.28
CA PRO A 184 -7.73 -13.59 10.01
C PRO A 184 -8.01 -15.08 10.22
N ASP A 185 -9.08 -15.59 9.60
CA ASP A 185 -9.34 -17.02 9.49
C ASP A 185 -8.36 -17.69 8.52
N LEU A 186 -7.74 -16.89 7.64
CA LEU A 186 -6.81 -17.32 6.60
C LEU A 186 -5.44 -16.70 6.83
N SER A 187 -4.37 -17.44 6.50
CA SER A 187 -3.03 -16.85 6.50
C SER A 187 -2.85 -15.82 5.38
N ASP A 188 -2.02 -14.81 5.61
CA ASP A 188 -1.68 -13.83 4.57
C ASP A 188 -1.12 -14.48 3.31
N GLU A 189 -0.30 -15.50 3.46
CA GLU A 189 0.28 -16.23 2.35
C GLU A 189 -0.80 -16.85 1.45
N LEU A 190 -1.81 -17.48 2.04
CA LEU A 190 -2.94 -18.06 1.31
C LEU A 190 -3.74 -16.98 0.57
N VAL A 191 -3.96 -15.81 1.21
CA VAL A 191 -4.67 -14.68 0.58
C VAL A 191 -3.84 -14.12 -0.58
N VAL A 192 -2.54 -13.90 -0.39
CA VAL A 192 -1.62 -13.44 -1.43
C VAL A 192 -1.59 -14.39 -2.61
N ASP A 193 -1.49 -15.70 -2.37
CA ASP A 193 -1.45 -16.71 -3.44
C ASP A 193 -2.77 -16.78 -4.22
N THR A 194 -3.89 -16.64 -3.49
CA THR A 194 -5.22 -16.61 -4.11
C THR A 194 -5.39 -15.37 -4.99
N LEU A 195 -5.10 -14.18 -4.46
CA LEU A 195 -5.16 -12.92 -5.21
C LEU A 195 -4.23 -12.94 -6.43
N THR A 196 -3.03 -13.49 -6.27
CA THR A 196 -2.06 -13.65 -7.35
C THR A 196 -2.62 -14.53 -8.46
N THR A 197 -3.20 -15.67 -8.08
CA THR A 197 -3.82 -16.60 -9.04
C THR A 197 -4.96 -15.94 -9.80
N VAL A 198 -5.85 -15.24 -9.11
CA VAL A 198 -6.95 -14.50 -9.74
C VAL A 198 -6.42 -13.44 -10.70
N ALA A 199 -5.46 -12.64 -10.28
CA ALA A 199 -4.89 -11.58 -11.11
C ALA A 199 -4.19 -12.13 -12.37
N ILE A 200 -3.39 -13.19 -12.22
CA ILE A 200 -2.72 -13.83 -13.35
C ILE A 200 -3.75 -14.40 -14.34
N ARG A 201 -4.73 -15.14 -13.87
CA ARG A 201 -5.74 -15.73 -14.76
C ARG A 201 -6.59 -14.68 -15.44
N THR A 202 -6.93 -13.61 -14.74
CA THR A 202 -7.71 -12.51 -15.31
C THR A 202 -6.95 -11.80 -16.43
N VAL A 203 -5.66 -11.51 -16.24
CA VAL A 203 -4.87 -10.71 -17.20
C VAL A 203 -4.25 -11.60 -18.29
N TYR A 204 -3.72 -12.77 -17.94
CA TYR A 204 -2.90 -13.60 -18.83
C TYR A 204 -3.61 -14.88 -19.29
N GLY A 205 -4.77 -15.21 -18.71
CA GLY A 205 -5.46 -16.47 -18.98
C GLY A 205 -4.81 -17.68 -18.29
N ASP A 206 -5.28 -18.86 -18.65
CA ASP A 206 -4.65 -20.11 -18.21
C ASP A 206 -3.36 -20.33 -19.03
N GLN A 207 -2.25 -19.74 -18.57
CA GLN A 207 -0.94 -20.06 -19.11
C GLN A 207 -0.65 -21.55 -18.85
N PRO A 208 -0.34 -22.36 -19.86
CA PRO A 208 0.10 -23.71 -19.59
C PRO A 208 1.34 -23.66 -18.70
N ASN A 209 1.29 -24.43 -17.63
CA ASN A 209 2.26 -24.49 -16.55
C ASN A 209 3.68 -24.65 -17.11
N GLN A 210 4.46 -23.58 -17.25
CA GLN A 210 5.86 -23.64 -17.72
C GLN A 210 6.79 -24.36 -16.73
N HIS A 211 6.25 -24.90 -15.63
CA HIS A 211 6.94 -25.70 -14.63
C HIS A 211 6.49 -27.17 -14.61
N ALA A 212 5.68 -27.62 -15.56
CA ALA A 212 5.53 -29.04 -15.77
C ALA A 212 6.83 -29.53 -16.42
N SER A 213 7.72 -30.04 -15.60
CA SER A 213 8.95 -30.73 -16.04
C SER A 213 8.64 -31.63 -17.21
N ALA A 214 9.33 -31.43 -18.34
CA ALA A 214 9.23 -32.33 -19.49
C ALA A 214 9.35 -33.79 -19.01
N PRO A 215 8.48 -34.68 -19.44
CA PRO A 215 8.62 -36.09 -19.08
C PRO A 215 9.99 -36.56 -19.55
N ALA A 216 10.73 -37.23 -18.66
CA ALA A 216 12.03 -37.79 -18.96
C ALA A 216 11.94 -38.65 -20.24
N PRO A 217 12.86 -38.51 -21.19
CA PRO A 217 12.81 -39.31 -22.41
C PRO A 217 12.84 -40.81 -22.07
N PRO A 218 12.09 -41.66 -22.79
CA PRO A 218 12.03 -43.07 -22.49
C PRO A 218 13.42 -43.68 -22.59
N ASN A 219 13.82 -44.36 -21.51
CA ASN A 219 15.09 -45.09 -21.40
C ASN A 219 15.17 -46.14 -22.53
N ARG A 220 15.88 -45.83 -23.60
CA ARG A 220 16.17 -46.78 -24.67
C ARG A 220 17.14 -47.84 -24.11
N GLY A 221 16.57 -48.98 -23.77
CA GLY A 221 17.29 -50.14 -23.28
C GLY A 221 18.51 -50.45 -24.13
N ARG A 222 19.64 -50.64 -23.49
CA ARG A 222 20.88 -51.15 -24.11
C ARG A 222 20.62 -52.55 -24.69
N PRO A 223 21.03 -52.83 -25.93
CA PRO A 223 20.95 -54.20 -26.47
C PRO A 223 21.91 -55.13 -25.69
N ARG A 224 21.36 -56.24 -25.21
CA ARG A 224 22.15 -57.34 -24.63
C ARG A 224 23.05 -57.93 -25.72
N ARG A 225 24.35 -57.83 -25.57
CA ARG A 225 25.32 -58.61 -26.36
C ARG A 225 25.19 -60.09 -25.94
N ARG A 226 25.03 -60.94 -26.90
CA ARG A 226 25.33 -62.38 -26.83
C ARG A 226 26.84 -62.58 -27.02
#